data_401931af7628572aacef93c4cff5834a
#
_entry.id   401931af7628572aacef93c4cff5834a
#
_cell.length_a   1.000
_cell.length_b   1.000
_cell.length_c   1.000
_cell.angle_alpha   90.00
_cell.angle_beta   90.00
_cell.angle_gamma   90.00
#
_symmetry.space_group_name_H-M   'P 1'
#
loop_
_entity.id
_entity.type
_entity.pdbx_description
1 polymer ?
#
loop_
_entity_poly.entity_id
_entity_poly.type
_entity_poly.pdbx_seq_one_letter_code
_entity_poly.pdbx_strand_id
1 'polypeptide(L)'
;FLIEGNLNQVVDQLNEFLLAPNTTVRLQLRNQIIQHLDKIERLSQGLSPAERQQLGVILQDSRALLAELDRVLYNMFLVREKVGELAARIDWLHDDFTTELNSLVQDFTWQQGTLLDQIEARQGDARQYLKRAREVQNEQQQVYTLARIENQIVDDLRDRLNELKSGNDDGMLVETHIRYLENLKKTADENIRALDDWPSTITLRQTIDELLEIGMVKNNMPDTMRDYVSAQKALVEASRSREATLGRFRTLLEAQLGSSHQQMQMFNQRMAQIVRVSGGLILVATLLALLLAWGLNHYFIRSRLVKRFTALNQAVVQIGLGRTEATIPVYGRDELGRIAGLLRHTLGQ
;
A
#
# COMPACT_ATOMS: atom_id res chain seq x y z
N PHE A 1 0.78 4.74 -19.38
CA PHE A 1 -0.36 5.14 -18.52
C PHE A 1 -1.02 3.97 -17.79
N LEU A 2 -1.51 2.90 -18.45
CA LEU A 2 -2.24 1.80 -17.77
C LEU A 2 -1.32 0.92 -16.91
N ILE A 3 -0.13 0.59 -17.37
CA ILE A 3 0.86 -0.17 -16.61
C ILE A 3 1.33 0.66 -15.41
N GLU A 4 1.67 1.91 -15.64
CA GLU A 4 2.10 2.87 -14.62
C GLU A 4 1.06 3.03 -13.49
N GLY A 5 -0.22 3.23 -13.84
CA GLY A 5 -1.29 3.33 -12.85
C GLY A 5 -1.43 2.07 -11.98
N ASN A 6 -1.30 0.87 -12.57
CA ASN A 6 -1.34 -0.37 -11.80
C ASN A 6 -0.06 -0.60 -10.96
N LEU A 7 1.12 -0.16 -11.45
CA LEU A 7 2.37 -0.21 -10.69
C LEU A 7 2.29 0.68 -9.44
N ASN A 8 1.79 1.91 -9.58
CA ASN A 8 1.60 2.82 -8.46
C ASN A 8 0.63 2.22 -7.42
N GLN A 9 -0.46 1.60 -7.86
CA GLN A 9 -1.38 0.90 -6.96
C GLN A 9 -0.71 -0.26 -6.22
N VAL A 10 0.14 -1.05 -6.88
CA VAL A 10 0.93 -2.10 -6.21
C VAL A 10 1.85 -1.52 -5.15
N VAL A 11 2.53 -0.39 -5.45
CA VAL A 11 3.42 0.30 -4.50
C VAL A 11 2.64 0.78 -3.28
N ASP A 12 1.50 1.44 -3.48
CA ASP A 12 0.66 1.96 -2.39
C ASP A 12 0.12 0.82 -1.54
N GLN A 13 -0.40 -0.22 -2.17
CA GLN A 13 -0.94 -1.39 -1.47
C GLN A 13 0.12 -2.21 -0.74
N LEU A 14 1.36 -2.30 -1.24
CA LEU A 14 2.48 -2.91 -0.51
C LEU A 14 2.86 -2.11 0.75
N ASN A 15 2.70 -0.79 0.73
CA ASN A 15 2.86 0.04 1.92
C ASN A 15 1.75 -0.20 2.94
N GLU A 16 0.50 -0.24 2.49
CA GLU A 16 -0.66 -0.53 3.34
C GLU A 16 -0.62 -1.96 3.90
N PHE A 17 -0.10 -2.92 3.13
CA PHE A 17 0.00 -4.32 3.53
C PHE A 17 0.80 -4.53 4.81
N LEU A 18 1.90 -3.80 4.99
CA LEU A 18 2.71 -3.83 6.23
C LEU A 18 1.98 -3.25 7.43
N LEU A 19 1.03 -2.35 7.20
CA LEU A 19 0.23 -1.68 8.24
C LEU A 19 -1.10 -2.39 8.49
N ALA A 20 -1.34 -3.56 7.88
CA ALA A 20 -2.59 -4.30 8.03
C ALA A 20 -2.87 -4.59 9.51
N PRO A 21 -4.01 -4.16 10.05
CA PRO A 21 -4.31 -4.28 11.48
C PRO A 21 -4.68 -5.71 11.91
N ASN A 22 -5.11 -6.54 10.96
CA ASN A 22 -5.57 -7.90 11.21
C ASN A 22 -5.44 -8.80 9.96
N THR A 23 -5.66 -10.10 10.16
CA THR A 23 -5.57 -11.13 9.13
C THR A 23 -6.55 -10.90 7.97
N THR A 24 -7.75 -10.38 8.22
CA THR A 24 -8.77 -10.15 7.19
C THR A 24 -8.31 -9.07 6.21
N VAL A 25 -7.87 -7.91 6.72
CA VAL A 25 -7.35 -6.81 5.90
C VAL A 25 -6.09 -7.23 5.15
N ARG A 26 -5.20 -7.98 5.80
CA ARG A 26 -4.02 -8.55 5.17
C ARG A 26 -4.36 -9.41 3.95
N LEU A 27 -5.30 -10.35 4.08
CA LEU A 27 -5.72 -11.22 2.98
C LEU A 27 -6.40 -10.43 1.86
N GLN A 28 -7.18 -9.42 2.17
CA GLN A 28 -7.81 -8.55 1.19
C GLN A 28 -6.76 -7.78 0.38
N LEU A 29 -5.82 -7.13 1.02
CA LEU A 29 -4.73 -6.38 0.37
C LEU A 29 -3.85 -7.30 -0.48
N ARG A 30 -3.49 -8.50 0.04
CA ARG A 30 -2.76 -9.49 -0.72
C ARG A 30 -3.45 -9.84 -2.05
N ASN A 31 -4.75 -10.10 -2.00
CA ASN A 31 -5.51 -10.45 -3.20
C ASN A 31 -5.58 -9.28 -4.19
N GLN A 32 -5.72 -8.06 -3.71
CA GLN A 32 -5.70 -6.86 -4.56
C GLN A 32 -4.35 -6.68 -5.25
N ILE A 33 -3.24 -6.82 -4.50
CA ILE A 33 -1.88 -6.74 -5.07
C ILE A 33 -1.69 -7.78 -6.17
N ILE A 34 -2.09 -9.04 -5.93
CA ILE A 34 -2.01 -10.12 -6.93
C ILE A 34 -2.80 -9.74 -8.20
N GLN A 35 -4.03 -9.23 -8.05
CA GLN A 35 -4.85 -8.81 -9.19
C GLN A 35 -4.17 -7.70 -10.02
N HIS A 36 -3.53 -6.73 -9.37
CA HIS A 36 -2.79 -5.68 -10.06
C HIS A 36 -1.55 -6.22 -10.77
N LEU A 37 -0.78 -7.13 -10.13
CA LEU A 37 0.38 -7.79 -10.75
C LEU A 37 -0.03 -8.60 -11.99
N ASP A 38 -1.12 -9.36 -11.91
CA ASP A 38 -1.65 -10.13 -13.05
C ASP A 38 -2.17 -9.22 -14.18
N LYS A 39 -2.72 -8.06 -13.84
CA LYS A 39 -3.15 -7.07 -14.82
C LYS A 39 -1.95 -6.42 -15.53
N ILE A 40 -0.89 -6.11 -14.78
CA ILE A 40 0.36 -5.59 -15.35
C ILE A 40 0.96 -6.63 -16.30
N GLU A 41 1.00 -7.89 -15.91
CA GLU A 41 1.53 -8.98 -16.75
C GLU A 41 0.77 -9.12 -18.07
N ARG A 42 -0.57 -9.06 -18.04
CA ARG A 42 -1.40 -9.05 -19.26
C ARG A 42 -1.12 -7.84 -20.14
N LEU A 43 -1.00 -6.65 -19.58
CA LEU A 43 -0.70 -5.42 -20.29
C LEU A 43 0.71 -5.41 -20.89
N SER A 44 1.64 -6.15 -20.30
CA SER A 44 3.02 -6.26 -20.77
C SER A 44 3.17 -6.96 -22.13
N GLN A 45 2.14 -7.68 -22.58
CA GLN A 45 2.16 -8.36 -23.89
C GLN A 45 2.30 -7.38 -25.05
N GLY A 46 1.91 -6.12 -24.88
CA GLY A 46 2.08 -5.04 -25.86
C GLY A 46 3.44 -4.36 -25.87
N LEU A 47 4.35 -4.74 -24.95
CA LEU A 47 5.70 -4.16 -24.86
C LEU A 47 6.70 -4.88 -25.76
N SER A 48 7.86 -4.25 -26.01
CA SER A 48 8.99 -4.89 -26.69
C SER A 48 9.51 -6.11 -25.91
N PRO A 49 10.14 -7.10 -26.56
CA PRO A 49 10.64 -8.29 -25.87
C PRO A 49 11.59 -7.99 -24.71
N ALA A 50 12.45 -6.98 -24.84
CA ALA A 50 13.40 -6.57 -23.80
C ALA A 50 12.69 -5.95 -22.57
N GLU A 51 11.75 -5.05 -22.81
CA GLU A 51 10.95 -4.41 -21.75
C GLU A 51 10.08 -5.44 -21.02
N ARG A 52 9.47 -6.38 -21.77
CA ARG A 52 8.69 -7.48 -21.18
C ARG A 52 9.54 -8.36 -20.30
N GLN A 53 10.77 -8.67 -20.69
CA GLN A 53 11.68 -9.48 -19.89
C GLN A 53 12.06 -8.77 -18.58
N GLN A 54 12.40 -7.47 -18.64
CA GLN A 54 12.72 -6.67 -17.46
C GLN A 54 11.52 -6.57 -16.49
N LEU A 55 10.35 -6.29 -17.02
CA LEU A 55 9.13 -6.21 -16.23
C LEU A 55 8.76 -7.58 -15.62
N GLY A 56 8.98 -8.68 -16.37
CA GLY A 56 8.74 -10.04 -15.90
C GLY A 56 9.58 -10.39 -14.67
N VAL A 57 10.85 -10.01 -14.64
CA VAL A 57 11.73 -10.21 -13.46
C VAL A 57 11.19 -9.44 -12.26
N ILE A 58 10.82 -8.17 -12.44
CA ILE A 58 10.29 -7.34 -11.36
C ILE A 58 8.96 -7.88 -10.83
N LEU A 59 8.07 -8.34 -11.69
CA LEU A 59 6.80 -8.97 -11.29
C LEU A 59 7.03 -10.26 -10.48
N GLN A 60 8.01 -11.06 -10.88
CA GLN A 60 8.41 -12.27 -10.15
C GLN A 60 8.99 -11.91 -8.77
N ASP A 61 9.92 -10.95 -8.71
CA ASP A 61 10.48 -10.45 -7.45
C ASP A 61 9.37 -9.90 -6.52
N SER A 62 8.39 -9.21 -7.09
CA SER A 62 7.27 -8.65 -6.31
C SER A 62 6.33 -9.71 -5.76
N ARG A 63 6.07 -10.77 -6.52
CA ARG A 63 5.28 -11.92 -6.03
C ARG A 63 6.02 -12.67 -4.92
N ALA A 64 7.34 -12.85 -5.06
CA ALA A 64 8.17 -13.48 -4.05
C ALA A 64 8.21 -12.64 -2.76
N LEU A 65 8.41 -11.32 -2.89
CA LEU A 65 8.34 -10.38 -1.77
C LEU A 65 6.98 -10.40 -1.07
N LEU A 66 5.88 -10.37 -1.83
CA LEU A 66 4.53 -10.45 -1.26
C LEU A 66 4.31 -11.74 -0.47
N ALA A 67 4.78 -12.87 -0.98
CA ALA A 67 4.68 -14.15 -0.29
C ALA A 67 5.52 -14.17 1.00
N GLU A 68 6.69 -13.57 0.99
CA GLU A 68 7.54 -13.42 2.18
C GLU A 68 6.91 -12.50 3.22
N LEU A 69 6.45 -11.32 2.81
CA LEU A 69 5.73 -10.38 3.69
C LEU A 69 4.47 -11.01 4.28
N ASP A 70 3.72 -11.75 3.48
CA ASP A 70 2.51 -12.46 3.94
C ASP A 70 2.83 -13.47 5.04
N ARG A 71 3.88 -14.26 4.87
CA ARG A 71 4.36 -15.23 5.85
C ARG A 71 4.83 -14.54 7.14
N VAL A 72 5.62 -13.48 7.02
CA VAL A 72 6.16 -12.76 8.17
C VAL A 72 5.05 -12.10 8.98
N LEU A 73 4.12 -11.41 8.31
CA LEU A 73 2.97 -10.79 8.98
C LEU A 73 2.06 -11.82 9.63
N TYR A 74 1.83 -12.96 8.98
CA TYR A 74 1.04 -14.04 9.57
C TYR A 74 1.67 -14.55 10.87
N ASN A 75 2.99 -14.82 10.86
CA ASN A 75 3.70 -15.24 12.05
C ASN A 75 3.63 -14.17 13.16
N MET A 76 3.76 -12.89 12.80
CA MET A 76 3.64 -11.79 13.77
C MET A 76 2.24 -11.74 14.40
N PHE A 77 1.18 -11.98 13.63
CA PHE A 77 -0.19 -12.05 14.18
C PHE A 77 -0.35 -13.24 15.13
N LEU A 78 0.15 -14.43 14.78
CA LEU A 78 0.10 -15.60 15.67
C LEU A 78 0.82 -15.35 17.00
N VAL A 79 2.00 -14.75 16.95
CA VAL A 79 2.74 -14.44 18.18
C VAL A 79 2.02 -13.38 19.02
N ARG A 80 1.44 -12.35 18.38
CA ARG A 80 0.63 -11.34 19.11
C ARG A 80 -0.61 -11.95 19.77
N GLU A 81 -1.28 -12.86 19.10
CA GLU A 81 -2.41 -13.60 19.65
C GLU A 81 -1.97 -14.38 20.88
N LYS A 82 -0.87 -15.14 20.80
CA LYS A 82 -0.31 -15.89 21.91
C LYS A 82 0.10 -14.99 23.09
N VAL A 83 0.69 -13.83 22.82
CA VAL A 83 0.98 -12.81 23.86
C VAL A 83 -0.30 -12.34 24.54
N GLY A 84 -1.38 -12.15 23.79
CA GLY A 84 -2.70 -11.80 24.33
C GLY A 84 -3.29 -12.90 25.22
N GLU A 85 -3.20 -14.15 24.79
CA GLU A 85 -3.64 -15.32 25.56
C GLU A 85 -2.86 -15.47 26.88
N LEU A 86 -1.53 -15.31 26.82
CA LEU A 86 -0.69 -15.37 28.03
C LEU A 86 -1.03 -14.24 29.01
N ALA A 87 -1.24 -13.02 28.52
CA ALA A 87 -1.65 -11.89 29.37
C ALA A 87 -2.98 -12.17 30.08
N ALA A 88 -3.98 -12.64 29.33
CA ALA A 88 -5.28 -12.98 29.90
C ALA A 88 -5.20 -14.12 30.92
N ARG A 89 -4.33 -15.12 30.67
CA ARG A 89 -4.10 -16.24 31.61
C ARG A 89 -3.43 -15.77 32.89
N ILE A 90 -2.43 -14.90 32.82
CA ILE A 90 -1.76 -14.31 33.97
C ILE A 90 -2.76 -13.50 34.82
N ASP A 91 -3.58 -12.66 34.20
CA ASP A 91 -4.59 -11.85 34.87
C ASP A 91 -5.62 -12.74 35.59
N TRP A 92 -6.08 -13.79 34.92
CA TRP A 92 -7.01 -14.75 35.54
C TRP A 92 -6.39 -15.48 36.76
N LEU A 93 -5.14 -15.94 36.62
CA LEU A 93 -4.43 -16.61 37.73
C LEU A 93 -4.21 -15.66 38.92
N HIS A 94 -3.88 -14.41 38.68
CA HIS A 94 -3.74 -13.37 39.69
C HIS A 94 -5.05 -13.12 40.44
N ASP A 95 -6.16 -12.99 39.73
CA ASP A 95 -7.48 -12.79 40.32
C ASP A 95 -7.91 -14.00 41.16
N ASP A 96 -7.65 -15.22 40.67
CA ASP A 96 -7.91 -16.48 41.40
C ASP A 96 -7.09 -16.55 42.68
N PHE A 97 -5.76 -16.30 42.58
CA PHE A 97 -4.87 -16.22 43.73
C PHE A 97 -5.35 -15.21 44.78
N THR A 98 -5.71 -14.01 44.36
CA THR A 98 -6.17 -12.94 45.23
C THR A 98 -7.47 -13.31 45.94
N THR A 99 -8.37 -14.01 45.28
CA THR A 99 -9.63 -14.49 45.85
C THR A 99 -9.38 -15.52 46.95
N GLU A 100 -8.55 -16.53 46.68
CA GLU A 100 -8.20 -17.56 47.65
C GLU A 100 -7.38 -17.00 48.83
N LEU A 101 -6.48 -16.07 48.57
CA LEU A 101 -5.72 -15.36 49.58
C LEU A 101 -6.64 -14.64 50.57
N ASN A 102 -7.62 -13.89 50.06
CA ASN A 102 -8.58 -13.17 50.91
C ASN A 102 -9.42 -14.11 51.75
N SER A 103 -9.83 -15.25 51.18
CA SER A 103 -10.53 -16.31 51.94
C SER A 103 -9.68 -16.82 53.09
N LEU A 104 -8.42 -17.17 52.84
CA LEU A 104 -7.50 -17.68 53.86
C LEU A 104 -7.20 -16.64 54.95
N VAL A 105 -7.03 -15.37 54.61
CA VAL A 105 -6.85 -14.27 55.55
C VAL A 105 -8.07 -14.10 56.45
N GLN A 106 -9.28 -14.25 55.90
CA GLN A 106 -10.52 -14.23 56.71
C GLN A 106 -10.58 -15.39 57.69
N ASP A 107 -10.20 -16.60 57.28
CA ASP A 107 -10.14 -17.78 58.16
C ASP A 107 -9.16 -17.58 59.32
N PHE A 108 -7.98 -17.03 59.05
CA PHE A 108 -7.03 -16.69 60.11
C PHE A 108 -7.57 -15.64 61.06
N THR A 109 -8.24 -14.61 60.56
CA THR A 109 -8.83 -13.54 61.34
C THR A 109 -9.92 -14.12 62.30
N TRP A 110 -10.77 -15.01 61.75
CA TRP A 110 -11.80 -15.68 62.53
C TRP A 110 -11.18 -16.59 63.60
N GLN A 111 -10.13 -17.39 63.30
CA GLN A 111 -9.43 -18.23 64.27
C GLN A 111 -8.80 -17.39 65.36
N GLN A 112 -8.14 -16.28 65.06
CA GLN A 112 -7.57 -15.37 66.05
C GLN A 112 -8.65 -14.82 66.99
N GLY A 113 -9.78 -14.36 66.44
CA GLY A 113 -10.93 -13.89 67.21
C GLY A 113 -11.43 -14.97 68.20
N THR A 114 -11.65 -16.21 67.71
CA THR A 114 -12.10 -17.33 68.49
C THR A 114 -11.12 -17.67 69.62
N LEU A 115 -9.81 -17.64 69.36
CA LEU A 115 -8.78 -17.89 70.40
C LEU A 115 -8.75 -16.78 71.45
N LEU A 116 -8.94 -15.51 71.05
CA LEU A 116 -9.05 -14.41 72.01
C LEU A 116 -10.29 -14.53 72.91
N ASP A 117 -11.46 -14.85 72.36
CA ASP A 117 -12.71 -15.07 73.08
C ASP A 117 -12.56 -16.20 74.10
N GLN A 118 -11.87 -17.29 73.72
CA GLN A 118 -11.58 -18.41 74.67
C GLN A 118 -10.65 -18.01 75.80
N ILE A 119 -9.67 -17.15 75.55
CA ILE A 119 -8.78 -16.60 76.60
C ILE A 119 -9.58 -15.68 77.51
N GLU A 120 -10.44 -14.81 77.03
CA GLU A 120 -11.27 -13.91 77.79
C GLU A 120 -12.29 -14.69 78.69
N ALA A 121 -12.88 -15.75 78.12
CA ALA A 121 -13.82 -16.63 78.84
C ALA A 121 -13.15 -17.49 79.93
N ARG A 122 -11.83 -17.44 80.09
CA ARG A 122 -11.02 -18.26 81.01
C ARG A 122 -11.25 -19.78 80.87
N GLN A 123 -11.53 -20.20 79.63
CA GLN A 123 -11.71 -21.61 79.27
C GLN A 123 -10.34 -22.24 78.94
N GLY A 124 -9.85 -23.17 79.78
CA GLY A 124 -8.63 -23.92 79.51
C GLY A 124 -7.31 -23.23 79.89
N ASP A 125 -6.17 -23.74 79.39
CA ASP A 125 -4.84 -23.20 79.64
C ASP A 125 -4.51 -21.99 78.76
N ALA A 126 -4.45 -20.80 79.29
CA ALA A 126 -4.11 -19.56 78.62
C ALA A 126 -2.75 -19.64 77.91
N ARG A 127 -1.79 -20.42 78.37
CA ARG A 127 -0.49 -20.59 77.67
C ARG A 127 -0.63 -21.35 76.38
N GLN A 128 -1.53 -22.32 76.30
CA GLN A 128 -1.79 -23.10 75.13
C GLN A 128 -2.46 -22.21 74.04
N TYR A 129 -3.44 -21.39 74.42
CA TYR A 129 -4.10 -20.46 73.50
C TYR A 129 -3.15 -19.38 73.00
N LEU A 130 -2.29 -18.82 73.85
CA LEU A 130 -1.26 -17.87 73.44
C LEU A 130 -0.24 -18.50 72.46
N LYS A 131 0.13 -19.76 72.68
CA LYS A 131 1.00 -20.48 71.72
C LYS A 131 0.32 -20.62 70.39
N ARG A 132 -0.93 -21.10 70.38
CA ARG A 132 -1.70 -21.25 69.10
C ARG A 132 -1.94 -19.91 68.39
N ALA A 133 -2.24 -18.84 69.12
CA ALA A 133 -2.38 -17.50 68.53
C ALA A 133 -1.09 -17.02 67.86
N ARG A 134 0.09 -17.32 68.41
CA ARG A 134 1.39 -17.04 67.79
C ARG A 134 1.62 -17.86 66.48
N GLU A 135 1.21 -19.17 66.56
CA GLU A 135 1.30 -20.04 65.35
C GLU A 135 0.45 -19.47 64.19
N VAL A 136 -0.82 -19.15 64.47
CA VAL A 136 -1.72 -18.53 63.47
C VAL A 136 -1.17 -17.20 62.95
N GLN A 137 -0.57 -16.36 63.84
CA GLN A 137 0.07 -15.12 63.40
C GLN A 137 1.26 -15.36 62.47
N ASN A 138 2.08 -16.41 62.77
CA ASN A 138 3.21 -16.76 61.89
C ASN A 138 2.72 -17.29 60.53
N GLU A 139 1.70 -18.14 60.50
CA GLU A 139 1.06 -18.64 59.29
C GLU A 139 0.52 -17.47 58.44
N GLN A 140 -0.18 -16.52 59.07
CA GLN A 140 -0.67 -15.31 58.38
C GLN A 140 0.48 -14.50 57.78
N GLN A 141 1.61 -14.37 58.48
CA GLN A 141 2.77 -13.66 57.97
C GLN A 141 3.40 -14.36 56.73
N GLN A 142 3.41 -15.70 56.75
CA GLN A 142 3.87 -16.50 55.60
C GLN A 142 2.97 -16.32 54.40
N VAL A 143 1.64 -16.28 54.58
CA VAL A 143 0.66 -16.02 53.55
C VAL A 143 0.86 -14.63 52.91
N TYR A 144 1.09 -13.58 53.72
CA TYR A 144 1.41 -12.26 53.17
C TYR A 144 2.75 -12.23 52.40
N THR A 145 3.73 -13.03 52.86
CA THR A 145 4.99 -13.18 52.11
C THR A 145 4.76 -13.85 50.76
N LEU A 146 3.90 -14.89 50.74
CA LEU A 146 3.51 -15.59 49.52
C LEU A 146 2.78 -14.67 48.55
N ALA A 147 1.87 -13.82 49.04
CA ALA A 147 1.20 -12.79 48.27
C ALA A 147 2.18 -11.81 47.59
N ARG A 148 3.21 -11.40 48.35
CA ARG A 148 4.25 -10.52 47.77
C ARG A 148 5.06 -11.22 46.68
N ILE A 149 5.37 -12.52 46.87
CA ILE A 149 6.11 -13.29 45.85
C ILE A 149 5.26 -13.46 44.60
N GLU A 150 3.99 -13.80 44.75
CA GLU A 150 3.06 -13.92 43.63
C GLU A 150 2.98 -12.59 42.84
N ASN A 151 2.77 -11.45 43.50
CA ASN A 151 2.77 -10.14 42.86
C ASN A 151 4.08 -9.87 42.12
N GLN A 152 5.25 -10.24 42.68
CA GLN A 152 6.53 -10.10 41.99
C GLN A 152 6.63 -10.95 40.72
N ILE A 153 6.06 -12.16 40.74
CA ILE A 153 5.99 -13.04 39.56
C ILE A 153 5.08 -12.39 38.49
N VAL A 154 3.87 -11.98 38.91
CA VAL A 154 2.88 -11.38 38.00
C VAL A 154 3.42 -10.09 37.37
N ASP A 155 4.03 -9.21 38.17
CA ASP A 155 4.61 -7.96 37.69
C ASP A 155 5.74 -8.23 36.68
N ASP A 156 6.65 -9.16 36.97
CA ASP A 156 7.73 -9.53 36.07
C ASP A 156 7.18 -10.12 34.75
N LEU A 157 6.19 -11.01 34.81
CA LEU A 157 5.55 -11.59 33.63
C LEU A 157 4.85 -10.51 32.77
N ARG A 158 4.10 -9.59 33.41
CA ARG A 158 3.42 -8.48 32.72
C ARG A 158 4.42 -7.51 32.10
N ASP A 159 5.48 -7.17 32.79
CA ASP A 159 6.52 -6.27 32.29
C ASP A 159 7.18 -6.85 31.06
N ARG A 160 7.51 -8.15 31.04
CA ARG A 160 8.05 -8.83 29.88
C ARG A 160 7.09 -8.85 28.69
N LEU A 161 5.81 -9.13 28.93
CA LEU A 161 4.80 -9.07 27.85
C LEU A 161 4.63 -7.64 27.29
N ASN A 162 4.76 -6.62 28.13
CA ASN A 162 4.70 -5.22 27.71
C ASN A 162 5.95 -4.80 26.91
N GLU A 163 7.14 -5.25 27.32
CA GLU A 163 8.40 -5.06 26.57
C GLU A 163 8.31 -5.67 25.17
N LEU A 164 7.76 -6.89 25.04
CA LEU A 164 7.48 -7.49 23.73
C LEU A 164 6.55 -6.61 22.89
N LYS A 165 5.45 -6.12 23.46
CA LYS A 165 4.50 -5.25 22.73
C LYS A 165 5.14 -3.94 22.27
N SER A 166 6.08 -3.39 23.06
CA SER A 166 6.79 -2.15 22.72
C SER A 166 7.91 -2.34 21.68
N GLY A 167 8.30 -3.58 21.39
CA GLY A 167 9.36 -3.89 20.44
C GLY A 167 10.78 -3.63 20.93
N ASN A 168 10.97 -3.45 22.22
CA ASN A 168 12.26 -3.12 22.84
C ASN A 168 13.06 -4.34 23.32
N ASP A 169 12.54 -5.55 23.17
CA ASP A 169 13.22 -6.77 23.60
C ASP A 169 14.24 -7.24 22.54
N ASP A 170 15.50 -7.35 22.94
CA ASP A 170 16.59 -7.88 22.13
C ASP A 170 16.78 -9.41 22.27
N GLY A 171 15.92 -10.08 23.01
CA GLY A 171 15.95 -11.53 23.26
C GLY A 171 17.06 -12.01 24.19
N MET A 172 17.93 -11.14 24.67
CA MET A 172 19.05 -11.48 25.55
C MET A 172 18.62 -11.69 27.01
N LEU A 173 17.41 -11.26 27.33
CA LEU A 173 16.89 -11.22 28.69
C LEU A 173 16.15 -12.51 29.13
N VAL A 174 15.84 -13.42 28.20
CA VAL A 174 15.06 -14.63 28.50
C VAL A 174 15.71 -15.49 29.61
N GLU A 175 17.02 -15.73 29.54
CA GLU A 175 17.72 -16.54 30.54
C GLU A 175 17.83 -15.84 31.91
N THR A 176 17.96 -14.51 31.90
CA THR A 176 17.98 -13.72 33.14
C THR A 176 16.62 -13.74 33.81
N HIS A 177 15.56 -13.63 33.01
CA HIS A 177 14.17 -13.77 33.49
C HIS A 177 13.91 -15.15 34.10
N ILE A 178 14.29 -16.23 33.43
CA ILE A 178 14.14 -17.58 33.95
C ILE A 178 14.85 -17.73 35.32
N ARG A 179 16.12 -17.26 35.44
CA ARG A 179 16.87 -17.30 36.69
C ARG A 179 16.19 -16.50 37.80
N TYR A 180 15.59 -15.36 37.48
CA TYR A 180 14.85 -14.56 38.44
C TYR A 180 13.64 -15.33 38.97
N LEU A 181 12.84 -15.93 38.11
CA LEU A 181 11.70 -16.74 38.43
C LEU A 181 12.09 -18.02 39.22
N GLU A 182 13.24 -18.66 38.93
CA GLU A 182 13.78 -19.79 39.70
C GLU A 182 14.06 -19.39 41.15
N ASN A 183 14.58 -18.17 41.38
CA ASN A 183 14.79 -17.68 42.74
C ASN A 183 13.47 -17.42 43.47
N LEU A 184 12.48 -16.82 42.78
CA LEU A 184 11.14 -16.63 43.37
C LEU A 184 10.47 -17.96 43.68
N LYS A 185 10.58 -18.95 42.76
CA LYS A 185 10.09 -20.32 43.01
C LYS A 185 10.65 -20.92 44.29
N LYS A 186 11.98 -20.85 44.46
CA LYS A 186 12.61 -21.38 45.67
C LYS A 186 12.05 -20.74 46.95
N THR A 187 11.87 -19.41 46.95
CA THR A 187 11.33 -18.66 48.07
C THR A 187 9.85 -19.01 48.32
N ALA A 188 9.06 -19.18 47.27
CA ALA A 188 7.67 -19.61 47.34
C ALA A 188 7.56 -21.01 47.95
N ASP A 189 8.36 -21.97 47.47
CA ASP A 189 8.38 -23.34 47.96
C ASP A 189 8.73 -23.41 49.44
N GLU A 190 9.68 -22.59 49.93
CA GLU A 190 10.05 -22.49 51.33
C GLU A 190 8.88 -21.99 52.21
N ASN A 191 8.18 -20.95 51.74
CA ASN A 191 7.03 -20.40 52.47
C ASN A 191 5.81 -21.34 52.46
N ILE A 192 5.53 -21.98 51.34
CA ILE A 192 4.41 -22.93 51.20
C ILE A 192 4.59 -24.14 52.11
N ARG A 193 5.81 -24.68 52.21
CA ARG A 193 6.10 -25.83 53.09
C ARG A 193 5.89 -25.53 54.58
N ALA A 194 5.93 -24.27 54.93
CA ALA A 194 5.74 -23.84 56.31
C ALA A 194 4.25 -23.59 56.69
N LEU A 195 3.36 -23.65 55.68
CA LEU A 195 1.91 -23.53 55.86
C LEU A 195 1.26 -24.91 56.04
N ASP A 196 0.21 -24.99 56.87
CA ASP A 196 -0.63 -26.18 56.98
C ASP A 196 -1.35 -26.48 55.64
N ASP A 197 -1.70 -27.75 55.40
CA ASP A 197 -2.42 -28.21 54.20
C ASP A 197 -3.91 -27.83 54.24
N TRP A 198 -4.19 -26.54 54.12
CA TRP A 198 -5.55 -26.04 53.96
C TRP A 198 -5.96 -26.11 52.46
N PRO A 199 -7.25 -26.28 52.15
CA PRO A 199 -7.70 -26.26 50.76
C PRO A 199 -7.21 -25.02 50.00
N SER A 200 -7.32 -23.82 50.56
CA SER A 200 -6.84 -22.57 49.98
C SER A 200 -5.32 -22.55 49.80
N THR A 201 -4.52 -23.15 50.68
CA THR A 201 -3.07 -23.25 50.51
C THR A 201 -2.70 -24.12 49.32
N ILE A 202 -3.47 -25.16 49.02
CA ILE A 202 -3.27 -26.02 47.86
C ILE A 202 -3.55 -25.21 46.59
N THR A 203 -4.64 -24.44 46.54
CA THR A 203 -4.98 -23.58 45.39
C THR A 203 -3.93 -22.51 45.18
N LEU A 204 -3.49 -21.81 46.23
CA LEU A 204 -2.43 -20.79 46.12
C LEU A 204 -1.12 -21.39 45.59
N ARG A 205 -0.75 -22.60 45.99
CA ARG A 205 0.41 -23.33 45.46
C ARG A 205 0.24 -23.61 43.99
N GLN A 206 -0.90 -24.15 43.55
CA GLN A 206 -1.18 -24.48 42.15
C GLN A 206 -1.11 -23.24 41.27
N THR A 207 -1.68 -22.13 41.73
CA THR A 207 -1.66 -20.85 40.97
C THR A 207 -0.23 -20.31 40.80
N ILE A 208 0.60 -20.36 41.86
CA ILE A 208 2.01 -19.96 41.74
C ILE A 208 2.77 -20.90 40.82
N ASP A 209 2.56 -22.22 40.90
CA ASP A 209 3.21 -23.17 40.00
C ASP A 209 2.81 -22.94 38.54
N GLU A 210 1.53 -22.64 38.27
CA GLU A 210 1.07 -22.30 36.91
C GLU A 210 1.65 -20.98 36.40
N LEU A 211 1.74 -19.92 37.22
CA LEU A 211 2.39 -18.67 36.89
C LEU A 211 3.87 -18.87 36.54
N LEU A 212 4.57 -19.67 37.35
CA LEU A 212 5.97 -20.02 37.10
C LEU A 212 6.13 -20.88 35.84
N GLU A 213 5.18 -21.78 35.56
CA GLU A 213 5.17 -22.57 34.35
C GLU A 213 5.04 -21.67 33.10
N ILE A 214 4.18 -20.66 33.16
CA ILE A 214 4.05 -19.66 32.09
C ILE A 214 5.40 -18.98 31.81
N GLY A 215 6.11 -18.56 32.86
CA GLY A 215 7.34 -17.80 32.75
C GLY A 215 8.59 -18.61 32.40
N MET A 216 8.64 -19.91 32.79
CA MET A 216 9.88 -20.69 32.78
C MET A 216 9.88 -21.84 31.75
N VAL A 217 8.70 -22.43 31.49
CA VAL A 217 8.61 -23.67 30.70
C VAL A 217 8.63 -23.36 29.19
N LYS A 218 9.30 -24.23 28.44
CA LYS A 218 9.26 -24.21 26.96
C LYS A 218 7.82 -24.31 26.47
N ASN A 219 7.56 -23.77 25.29
CA ASN A 219 6.24 -23.60 24.64
C ASN A 219 5.31 -22.56 25.29
N ASN A 220 5.75 -21.87 26.34
CA ASN A 220 5.07 -20.75 26.95
C ASN A 220 5.79 -19.43 26.64
N MET A 221 5.90 -18.54 27.62
CA MET A 221 6.49 -17.21 27.48
C MET A 221 7.91 -17.21 26.89
N PRO A 222 8.86 -18.08 27.32
CA PRO A 222 10.22 -18.05 26.77
C PRO A 222 10.30 -18.28 25.26
N ASP A 223 9.51 -19.21 24.73
CA ASP A 223 9.47 -19.44 23.28
C ASP A 223 8.70 -18.34 22.56
N THR A 224 7.61 -17.84 23.16
CA THR A 224 6.85 -16.71 22.64
C THR A 224 7.73 -15.45 22.49
N MET A 225 8.62 -15.19 23.45
CA MET A 225 9.60 -14.10 23.38
C MET A 225 10.57 -14.31 22.21
N ARG A 226 11.14 -15.52 22.07
CA ARG A 226 12.05 -15.84 20.94
C ARG A 226 11.36 -15.72 19.61
N ASP A 227 10.14 -16.23 19.50
CA ASP A 227 9.33 -16.16 18.27
C ASP A 227 9.00 -14.71 17.90
N TYR A 228 8.68 -13.87 18.89
CA TYR A 228 8.42 -12.46 18.68
C TYR A 228 9.64 -11.72 18.14
N VAL A 229 10.80 -11.88 18.77
CA VAL A 229 12.06 -11.27 18.32
C VAL A 229 12.44 -11.75 16.91
N SER A 230 12.25 -13.04 16.65
CA SER A 230 12.49 -13.63 15.31
C SER A 230 11.55 -13.02 14.26
N ALA A 231 10.25 -12.96 14.57
CA ALA A 231 9.26 -12.37 13.68
C ALA A 231 9.52 -10.87 13.41
N GLN A 232 9.93 -10.13 14.43
CA GLN A 232 10.29 -8.72 14.30
C GLN A 232 11.53 -8.51 13.43
N LYS A 233 12.58 -9.31 13.61
CA LYS A 233 13.77 -9.27 12.75
C LYS A 233 13.42 -9.58 11.30
N ALA A 234 12.61 -10.62 11.07
CA ALA A 234 12.13 -10.98 9.75
C ALA A 234 11.29 -9.85 9.11
N LEU A 235 10.48 -9.14 9.90
CA LEU A 235 9.70 -7.99 9.42
C LEU A 235 10.60 -6.82 8.98
N VAL A 236 11.64 -6.53 9.74
CA VAL A 236 12.62 -5.49 9.37
C VAL A 236 13.36 -5.86 8.08
N GLU A 237 13.76 -7.11 7.92
CA GLU A 237 14.44 -7.60 6.72
C GLU A 237 13.52 -7.58 5.51
N ALA A 238 12.29 -8.06 5.64
CA ALA A 238 11.27 -7.99 4.61
C ALA A 238 10.93 -6.55 4.22
N SER A 239 10.92 -5.59 5.17
CA SER A 239 10.76 -4.17 4.89
C SER A 239 11.91 -3.60 4.07
N ARG A 240 13.15 -4.01 4.33
CA ARG A 240 14.32 -3.62 3.50
C ARG A 240 14.23 -4.19 2.09
N SER A 241 13.86 -5.47 1.96
CA SER A 241 13.64 -6.12 0.66
C SER A 241 12.54 -5.40 -0.14
N ARG A 242 11.48 -4.95 0.54
CA ARG A 242 10.44 -4.13 -0.08
C ARG A 242 11.00 -2.83 -0.64
N GLU A 243 11.76 -2.07 0.13
CA GLU A 243 12.36 -0.81 -0.35
C GLU A 243 13.25 -1.01 -1.57
N ALA A 244 14.04 -2.08 -1.58
CA ALA A 244 14.87 -2.44 -2.75
C ALA A 244 14.00 -2.75 -3.99
N THR A 245 12.90 -3.50 -3.82
CA THR A 245 11.97 -3.84 -4.90
C THR A 245 11.23 -2.59 -5.39
N LEU A 246 10.76 -1.72 -4.48
CA LEU A 246 10.13 -0.44 -4.84
C LEU A 246 11.11 0.50 -5.56
N GLY A 247 12.39 0.51 -5.19
CA GLY A 247 13.44 1.23 -5.90
C GLY A 247 13.58 0.78 -7.36
N ARG A 248 13.55 -0.54 -7.60
CA ARG A 248 13.57 -1.09 -8.97
C ARG A 248 12.34 -0.71 -9.78
N PHE A 249 11.15 -0.70 -9.15
CA PHE A 249 9.93 -0.20 -9.80
C PHE A 249 10.05 1.26 -10.23
N ARG A 250 10.53 2.14 -9.35
CA ARG A 250 10.73 3.56 -9.66
C ARG A 250 11.70 3.76 -10.81
N THR A 251 12.83 3.08 -10.79
CA THR A 251 13.83 3.15 -11.87
C THR A 251 13.25 2.71 -13.22
N LEU A 252 12.44 1.65 -13.23
CA LEU A 252 11.79 1.17 -14.44
C LEU A 252 10.73 2.15 -14.94
N LEU A 253 9.93 2.73 -14.05
CA LEU A 253 8.96 3.79 -14.39
C LEU A 253 9.63 5.02 -14.98
N GLU A 254 10.73 5.48 -14.37
CA GLU A 254 11.50 6.63 -14.88
C GLU A 254 12.11 6.36 -16.25
N ALA A 255 12.66 5.16 -16.47
CA ALA A 255 13.18 4.75 -17.76
C ALA A 255 12.08 4.70 -18.84
N GLN A 256 10.90 4.20 -18.49
CA GLN A 256 9.75 4.10 -19.41
C GLN A 256 9.13 5.46 -19.70
N LEU A 257 9.03 6.34 -18.71
CA LEU A 257 8.62 7.74 -18.91
C LEU A 257 9.62 8.50 -19.79
N GLY A 258 10.92 8.30 -19.56
CA GLY A 258 11.98 8.89 -20.39
C GLY A 258 11.90 8.44 -21.84
N SER A 259 11.71 7.16 -22.12
CA SER A 259 11.56 6.61 -23.47
C SER A 259 10.27 7.10 -24.14
N SER A 260 9.18 7.18 -23.41
CA SER A 260 7.88 7.69 -23.89
C SER A 260 7.95 9.19 -24.23
N HIS A 261 8.64 10.00 -23.42
CA HIS A 261 8.90 11.41 -23.72
C HIS A 261 9.76 11.61 -24.97
N GLN A 262 10.80 10.80 -25.15
CA GLN A 262 11.62 10.84 -26.37
C GLN A 262 10.83 10.45 -27.62
N GLN A 263 10.00 9.40 -27.53
CA GLN A 263 9.12 9.01 -28.65
C GLN A 263 8.11 10.11 -28.96
N MET A 264 7.54 10.77 -27.98
CA MET A 264 6.60 11.87 -28.14
C MET A 264 7.27 13.10 -28.74
N GLN A 265 8.50 13.42 -28.37
CA GLN A 265 9.31 14.48 -28.98
C GLN A 265 9.64 14.15 -30.44
N MET A 266 10.05 12.93 -30.76
CA MET A 266 10.30 12.49 -32.13
C MET A 266 9.03 12.51 -32.98
N PHE A 267 7.90 12.10 -32.41
CA PHE A 267 6.59 12.18 -33.09
C PHE A 267 6.19 13.62 -33.37
N ASN A 268 6.33 14.51 -32.38
CA ASN A 268 6.03 15.94 -32.54
C ASN A 268 6.96 16.61 -33.61
N GLN A 269 8.24 16.24 -33.63
CA GLN A 269 9.18 16.72 -34.66
C GLN A 269 8.80 16.22 -36.07
N ARG A 270 8.43 14.94 -36.22
CA ARG A 270 7.95 14.38 -37.48
C ARG A 270 6.65 15.05 -37.94
N MET A 271 5.70 15.26 -37.02
CA MET A 271 4.46 15.97 -37.32
C MET A 271 4.72 17.42 -37.76
N ALA A 272 5.61 18.13 -37.04
CA ALA A 272 6.01 19.48 -37.45
C ALA A 272 6.68 19.51 -38.83
N GLN A 273 7.47 18.50 -39.17
CA GLN A 273 8.05 18.34 -40.51
C GLN A 273 6.98 18.10 -41.60
N ILE A 274 6.04 17.18 -41.35
CA ILE A 274 4.92 16.89 -42.25
C ILE A 274 4.06 18.15 -42.46
N VAL A 275 3.76 18.90 -41.42
CA VAL A 275 2.98 20.14 -41.50
C VAL A 275 3.72 21.21 -42.32
N ARG A 276 5.04 21.36 -42.11
CA ARG A 276 5.85 22.30 -42.92
C ARG A 276 5.90 21.92 -44.42
N VAL A 277 6.12 20.64 -44.70
CA VAL A 277 6.17 20.16 -46.11
C VAL A 277 4.82 20.27 -46.78
N SER A 278 3.73 19.85 -46.11
CA SER A 278 2.38 19.98 -46.67
C SER A 278 1.94 21.44 -46.80
N GLY A 279 2.26 22.28 -45.82
CA GLY A 279 2.02 23.72 -45.92
C GLY A 279 2.77 24.36 -47.06
N GLY A 280 4.03 24.01 -47.29
CA GLY A 280 4.83 24.44 -48.43
C GLY A 280 4.23 24.01 -49.78
N LEU A 281 3.81 22.77 -49.90
CA LEU A 281 3.14 22.24 -51.11
C LEU A 281 1.83 22.98 -51.43
N ILE A 282 1.01 23.23 -50.40
CA ILE A 282 -0.25 24.00 -50.58
C ILE A 282 0.05 25.43 -51.05
N LEU A 283 1.08 26.07 -50.47
CA LEU A 283 1.48 27.43 -50.84
C LEU A 283 1.97 27.49 -52.29
N VAL A 284 2.78 26.55 -52.74
CA VAL A 284 3.25 26.43 -54.14
C VAL A 284 2.08 26.15 -55.07
N ALA A 285 1.18 25.25 -54.74
CA ALA A 285 0.00 24.96 -55.55
C ALA A 285 -0.92 26.18 -55.67
N THR A 286 -1.10 26.96 -54.63
CA THR A 286 -1.90 28.19 -54.63
C THR A 286 -1.26 29.27 -55.48
N LEU A 287 0.07 29.45 -55.40
CA LEU A 287 0.82 30.38 -56.28
C LEU A 287 0.72 29.99 -57.76
N LEU A 288 0.87 28.70 -58.05
CA LEU A 288 0.69 28.21 -59.45
C LEU A 288 -0.72 28.45 -59.97
N ALA A 289 -1.74 28.21 -59.17
CA ALA A 289 -3.13 28.47 -59.54
C ALA A 289 -3.37 29.96 -59.78
N LEU A 290 -2.81 30.84 -58.94
CA LEU A 290 -2.89 32.31 -59.18
C LEU A 290 -2.15 32.75 -60.46
N LEU A 291 -0.97 32.21 -60.70
CA LEU A 291 -0.21 32.47 -61.91
C LEU A 291 -0.96 32.04 -63.24
N LEU A 292 -1.57 30.85 -63.19
CA LEU A 292 -2.41 30.32 -64.23
C LEU A 292 -3.65 31.21 -64.45
N ALA A 293 -4.32 31.60 -63.41
CA ALA A 293 -5.48 32.52 -63.49
C ALA A 293 -5.10 33.88 -64.02
N TRP A 294 -3.95 34.43 -63.58
CA TRP A 294 -3.42 35.70 -64.15
C TRP A 294 -3.03 35.58 -65.62
N GLY A 295 -2.36 34.50 -66.00
CA GLY A 295 -1.97 34.22 -67.40
C GLY A 295 -3.18 34.10 -68.34
N LEU A 296 -4.21 33.32 -67.86
CA LEU A 296 -5.47 33.19 -68.60
C LEU A 296 -6.18 34.53 -68.73
N ASN A 297 -6.27 35.33 -67.69
CA ASN A 297 -6.89 36.66 -67.75
C ASN A 297 -6.12 37.60 -68.66
N HIS A 298 -4.79 37.70 -68.54
CA HIS A 298 -3.99 38.64 -69.32
C HIS A 298 -3.92 38.26 -70.77
N TYR A 299 -3.63 36.99 -71.12
CA TYR A 299 -3.40 36.56 -72.47
C TYR A 299 -4.70 36.23 -73.23
N PHE A 300 -5.62 35.51 -72.64
CA PHE A 300 -6.80 35.04 -73.33
C PHE A 300 -7.94 36.04 -73.29
N ILE A 301 -8.29 36.58 -72.18
CA ILE A 301 -9.44 37.46 -71.98
C ILE A 301 -9.10 38.86 -72.58
N ARG A 302 -8.01 39.47 -72.11
CA ARG A 302 -7.71 40.87 -72.50
C ARG A 302 -7.17 41.01 -73.92
N SER A 303 -6.32 40.11 -74.40
CA SER A 303 -5.71 40.23 -75.69
C SER A 303 -6.54 39.68 -76.86
N ARG A 304 -7.30 38.63 -76.63
CA ARG A 304 -8.13 38.00 -77.63
C ARG A 304 -9.61 38.39 -77.61
N LEU A 305 -10.26 38.21 -76.43
CA LEU A 305 -11.71 38.43 -76.34
C LEU A 305 -12.05 39.93 -76.38
N VAL A 306 -11.44 40.75 -75.50
CA VAL A 306 -11.78 42.17 -75.37
C VAL A 306 -11.44 42.94 -76.65
N LYS A 307 -10.27 42.72 -77.30
CA LYS A 307 -9.91 43.39 -78.56
C LYS A 307 -10.88 43.04 -79.65
N ARG A 308 -11.26 41.79 -79.83
CA ARG A 308 -12.21 41.37 -80.88
C ARG A 308 -13.60 41.93 -80.64
N PHE A 309 -14.04 41.94 -79.37
CA PHE A 309 -15.33 42.51 -78.98
C PHE A 309 -15.38 44.04 -79.25
N THR A 310 -14.31 44.75 -78.88
CA THR A 310 -14.22 46.21 -79.12
C THR A 310 -14.20 46.51 -80.55
N ALA A 311 -13.47 45.75 -81.40
CA ALA A 311 -13.43 45.92 -82.83
C ALA A 311 -14.79 45.66 -83.49
N LEU A 312 -15.53 44.64 -83.04
CA LEU A 312 -16.89 44.36 -83.51
C LEU A 312 -17.85 45.48 -83.13
N ASN A 313 -17.80 45.95 -81.89
CA ASN A 313 -18.66 47.04 -81.39
C ASN A 313 -18.39 48.36 -82.16
N GLN A 314 -17.12 48.69 -82.42
CA GLN A 314 -16.78 49.86 -83.25
C GLN A 314 -17.32 49.71 -84.65
N ALA A 315 -17.23 48.55 -85.30
CA ALA A 315 -17.81 48.31 -86.61
C ALA A 315 -19.35 48.49 -86.61
N VAL A 316 -20.05 47.95 -85.59
CA VAL A 316 -21.52 48.09 -85.40
C VAL A 316 -21.92 49.60 -85.30
N VAL A 317 -21.16 50.36 -84.44
CA VAL A 317 -21.39 51.81 -84.29
C VAL A 317 -21.19 52.57 -85.58
N GLN A 318 -20.16 52.28 -86.41
CA GLN A 318 -19.91 52.88 -87.70
C GLN A 318 -21.05 52.60 -88.71
N ILE A 319 -21.56 51.36 -88.67
CA ILE A 319 -22.72 50.98 -89.53
C ILE A 319 -23.98 51.74 -89.05
N GLY A 320 -24.22 51.89 -87.76
CA GLY A 320 -25.34 52.64 -87.21
C GLY A 320 -25.31 54.14 -87.58
N LEU A 321 -24.14 54.71 -87.87
CA LEU A 321 -23.94 56.06 -88.29
C LEU A 321 -24.06 56.24 -89.86
N GLY A 322 -24.53 55.21 -90.55
CA GLY A 322 -24.81 55.27 -91.98
C GLY A 322 -23.59 55.10 -92.87
N ARG A 323 -22.44 54.68 -92.38
CA ARG A 323 -21.22 54.38 -93.13
C ARG A 323 -21.22 52.95 -93.63
N THR A 324 -21.68 52.71 -94.86
CA THR A 324 -21.79 51.36 -95.46
C THR A 324 -20.45 50.75 -95.87
N GLU A 325 -19.36 51.52 -95.87
CA GLU A 325 -18.00 51.02 -96.16
C GLU A 325 -17.22 50.56 -94.95
N ALA A 326 -17.87 50.33 -93.79
CA ALA A 326 -17.21 49.91 -92.57
C ALA A 326 -16.68 48.47 -92.70
N THR A 327 -15.34 48.30 -92.63
CA THR A 327 -14.70 46.98 -92.70
C THR A 327 -14.88 46.29 -91.37
N ILE A 328 -15.48 45.07 -91.33
CA ILE A 328 -15.69 44.27 -90.12
C ILE A 328 -14.49 43.32 -90.00
N PRO A 329 -13.50 43.64 -89.12
CA PRO A 329 -12.21 42.92 -89.09
C PRO A 329 -12.24 41.65 -88.16
N VAL A 330 -13.41 41.10 -87.92
CA VAL A 330 -13.54 39.93 -87.00
C VAL A 330 -13.81 38.68 -87.85
N TYR A 331 -12.89 37.76 -87.80
CA TYR A 331 -12.96 36.45 -88.45
C TYR A 331 -12.84 35.33 -87.36
N GLY A 332 -13.64 34.29 -87.47
CA GLY A 332 -13.61 33.15 -86.53
C GLY A 332 -14.84 32.27 -86.64
N ARG A 333 -14.79 31.08 -86.01
CA ARG A 333 -15.93 30.12 -86.01
C ARG A 333 -16.71 30.18 -84.66
N ASP A 334 -16.38 31.15 -83.80
CA ASP A 334 -17.05 31.43 -82.56
C ASP A 334 -18.27 32.34 -82.69
N GLU A 335 -19.00 32.60 -81.66
CA GLU A 335 -20.21 33.42 -81.64
C GLU A 335 -19.94 34.84 -82.16
N LEU A 336 -18.78 35.42 -81.83
CA LEU A 336 -18.39 36.72 -82.33
C LEU A 336 -18.11 36.69 -83.83
N GLY A 337 -17.49 35.65 -84.34
CA GLY A 337 -17.29 35.43 -85.79
C GLY A 337 -18.59 35.23 -86.56
N ARG A 338 -19.58 34.53 -85.97
CA ARG A 338 -20.93 34.34 -86.48
C ARG A 338 -21.68 35.68 -86.60
N ILE A 339 -21.64 36.51 -85.55
CA ILE A 339 -22.26 37.84 -85.54
C ILE A 339 -21.58 38.74 -86.61
N ALA A 340 -20.26 38.73 -86.68
CA ALA A 340 -19.51 39.48 -87.68
C ALA A 340 -19.82 39.01 -89.13
N GLY A 341 -20.05 37.70 -89.32
CA GLY A 341 -20.48 37.11 -90.63
C GLY A 341 -21.88 37.57 -91.06
N LEU A 342 -22.83 37.56 -90.08
CA LEU A 342 -24.19 38.05 -90.35
C LEU A 342 -24.19 39.54 -90.71
N LEU A 343 -23.42 40.37 -89.96
CA LEU A 343 -23.30 41.76 -90.23
C LEU A 343 -22.65 42.06 -91.64
N ARG A 344 -21.68 41.28 -92.06
CA ARG A 344 -21.11 41.33 -93.37
C ARG A 344 -22.13 40.97 -94.49
N HIS A 345 -22.92 39.93 -94.24
CA HIS A 345 -23.95 39.49 -95.17
C HIS A 345 -25.08 40.51 -95.33
N THR A 346 -25.46 41.23 -94.27
CA THR A 346 -26.48 42.27 -94.28
C THR A 346 -26.00 43.56 -94.99
N LEU A 347 -24.71 43.83 -95.07
CA LEU A 347 -24.12 44.98 -95.75
C LEU A 347 -23.74 44.71 -97.22
N GLY A 348 -24.01 43.51 -97.70
CA GLY A 348 -23.77 43.18 -99.14
C GLY A 348 -22.29 43.01 -99.54
N GLN A 349 -21.38 42.73 -98.60
CA GLN A 349 -19.95 42.46 -98.77
C GLN A 349 -19.63 40.97 -98.73
#